data_502ea162c73d92be5145d71e77a7c7c2
#
_entry.id   502ea162c73d92be5145d71e77a7c7c2
#
_cell.length_a   1.000
_cell.length_b   1.000
_cell.length_c   1.000
_cell.angle_alpha   90.00
_cell.angle_beta   90.00
_cell.angle_gamma   90.00
#
_symmetry.space_group_name_H-M   'P 1'
#
loop_
_entity.id
_entity.type
_entity.pdbx_description
1 polymer ?
#
loop_
_entity_poly.entity_id
_entity_poly.type
_entity_poly.pdbx_seq_one_letter_code
_entity_poly.pdbx_strand_id
1 'polypeptide(L)'
;LPLSRGLGDVYKRQVMGRNTQLSIEDDNGVQVAIYKVAYGSKVFFKNGDKVKANTKICEWDPYTTPVIAEKSGTASYVDLIDGISIQETTDDATGISSKSVVDWRSQSKSSDLKPRITLRDEKGNVIKKADDNEARYYLVPDSILSVKDGQKVSAGDVIARLPKETTKTCLLYTSDAADDLRG
;
A
#
# COMPACT_ATOMS: atom_id res chain seq x y z
N LEU A 1 24.44 -3.60 25.20
CA LEU A 1 23.55 -3.45 24.05
C LEU A 1 24.33 -2.86 22.89
N PRO A 2 24.50 -3.54 21.77
CA PRO A 2 25.16 -2.93 20.62
C PRO A 2 24.21 -1.93 19.99
N LEU A 3 24.50 -0.67 20.17
CA LEU A 3 23.85 0.50 19.57
C LEU A 3 24.37 0.82 18.18
N SER A 4 24.68 -0.17 17.39
CA SER A 4 25.10 0.03 16.01
C SER A 4 24.36 -0.87 15.04
N ARG A 5 23.02 -0.78 15.06
CA ARG A 5 22.25 -1.17 13.90
C ARG A 5 21.79 0.11 13.22
N GLY A 6 22.33 0.28 12.01
CA GLY A 6 22.06 1.44 11.20
C GLY A 6 20.56 1.71 11.05
N LEU A 7 20.19 2.93 10.73
CA LEU A 7 18.86 3.48 10.47
C LEU A 7 17.99 2.67 9.46
N GLY A 8 18.44 1.49 9.02
CA GLY A 8 17.76 0.61 8.08
C GLY A 8 16.92 -0.51 8.69
N ASP A 9 17.08 -0.86 9.96
CA ASP A 9 16.44 -2.01 10.60
C ASP A 9 15.32 -1.65 11.59
N VAL A 10 14.65 -0.56 11.39
CA VAL A 10 13.36 -0.32 12.06
C VAL A 10 12.37 -1.32 11.50
N TYR A 11 11.89 -2.23 12.34
CA TYR A 11 10.90 -3.23 11.99
C TYR A 11 9.67 -2.57 11.36
N LYS A 12 9.60 -2.61 10.06
CA LYS A 12 8.45 -2.12 9.30
C LYS A 12 7.51 -3.28 9.07
N ARG A 13 6.62 -3.53 10.00
CA ARG A 13 5.50 -4.44 9.77
C ARG A 13 4.35 -3.66 9.17
N GLN A 14 3.83 -4.14 8.06
CA GLN A 14 2.63 -3.59 7.47
C GLN A 14 1.40 -4.33 7.97
N VAL A 15 0.34 -3.57 8.26
CA VAL A 15 -0.94 -4.09 8.70
C VAL A 15 -1.67 -4.68 7.50
N MET A 16 -1.89 -5.99 7.53
CA MET A 16 -2.61 -6.73 6.48
C MET A 16 -4.09 -6.97 6.83
N GLY A 17 -4.51 -6.71 8.06
CA GLY A 17 -5.89 -6.85 8.51
C GLY A 17 -6.70 -5.57 8.32
N ARG A 18 -7.97 -5.70 7.93
CA ARG A 18 -8.87 -4.56 7.75
C ARG A 18 -9.41 -3.98 9.07
N ASN A 19 -9.47 -4.79 10.12
CA ASN A 19 -9.99 -4.41 11.44
C ASN A 19 -8.92 -4.55 12.52
N THR A 20 -7.69 -4.15 12.23
CA THR A 20 -6.59 -4.24 13.17
C THR A 20 -6.69 -3.12 14.21
N GLN A 21 -6.46 -3.49 15.47
CA GLN A 21 -6.39 -2.56 16.58
C GLN A 21 -5.03 -2.70 17.26
N LEU A 22 -4.53 -1.58 17.76
CA LEU A 22 -3.33 -1.50 18.57
C LEU A 22 -3.77 -1.06 19.97
N SER A 23 -3.47 -1.88 20.98
CA SER A 23 -3.71 -1.54 22.39
C SER A 23 -2.41 -1.13 23.07
N ILE A 24 -2.51 -0.14 23.92
CA ILE A 24 -1.46 0.23 24.87
C ILE A 24 -1.91 -0.23 26.26
N GLU A 25 -1.07 -0.99 26.91
CA GLU A 25 -1.31 -1.52 28.25
C GLU A 25 -0.28 -0.96 29.24
N ASP A 26 -0.67 -0.78 30.47
CA ASP A 26 0.25 -0.42 31.53
C ASP A 26 1.08 -1.64 32.02
N ASP A 27 2.00 -1.42 32.95
CA ASP A 27 2.84 -2.50 33.49
C ASP A 27 2.02 -3.55 34.28
N ASN A 28 0.75 -3.30 34.60
CA ASN A 28 -0.18 -4.22 35.28
C ASN A 28 -1.04 -5.01 34.26
N GLY A 29 -0.90 -4.75 32.96
CA GLY A 29 -1.71 -5.37 31.92
C GLY A 29 -3.09 -4.72 31.73
N VAL A 30 -3.30 -3.52 32.30
CA VAL A 30 -4.54 -2.77 32.12
C VAL A 30 -4.45 -1.95 30.84
N GLN A 31 -5.46 -2.10 30.00
CA GLN A 31 -5.54 -1.39 28.73
C GLN A 31 -5.80 0.11 28.95
N VAL A 32 -4.83 0.93 28.58
CA VAL A 32 -4.87 2.39 28.75
C VAL A 32 -5.45 3.06 27.51
N ALA A 33 -5.16 2.56 26.32
CA ALA A 33 -5.65 3.13 25.06
C ALA A 33 -5.80 2.06 23.97
N ILE A 34 -6.77 2.30 23.06
CA ILE A 34 -6.98 1.48 21.86
C ILE A 34 -7.01 2.43 20.65
N TYR A 35 -6.27 2.06 19.62
CA TYR A 35 -6.25 2.77 18.35
C TYR A 35 -6.62 1.82 17.22
N LYS A 36 -7.55 2.23 16.36
CA LYS A 36 -7.79 1.54 15.08
C LYS A 36 -6.66 1.88 14.12
N VAL A 37 -6.10 0.86 13.50
CA VAL A 37 -4.99 1.00 12.57
C VAL A 37 -5.47 0.66 11.17
N ALA A 38 -5.23 1.56 10.23
CA ALA A 38 -5.67 1.39 8.85
C ALA A 38 -4.89 0.25 8.16
N TYR A 39 -5.54 -0.43 7.21
CA TYR A 39 -4.89 -1.41 6.35
C TYR A 39 -3.69 -0.76 5.63
N GLY A 40 -2.57 -1.47 5.59
CA GLY A 40 -1.34 -0.99 4.98
C GLY A 40 -0.52 -0.01 5.81
N SER A 41 -0.95 0.31 7.04
CA SER A 41 -0.15 1.12 7.98
C SER A 41 1.17 0.44 8.30
N LYS A 42 2.21 1.23 8.46
CA LYS A 42 3.52 0.77 8.96
C LYS A 42 3.51 0.87 10.47
N VAL A 43 3.78 -0.24 11.15
CA VAL A 43 3.91 -0.31 12.61
C VAL A 43 5.40 -0.43 12.96
N PHE A 44 5.85 0.38 13.90
CA PHE A 44 7.28 0.46 14.27
C PHE A 44 7.67 -0.39 15.47
N PHE A 45 6.70 -0.99 16.17
CA PHE A 45 6.91 -1.79 17.38
C PHE A 45 6.39 -3.21 17.21
N LYS A 46 6.94 -4.11 17.99
CA LYS A 46 6.45 -5.48 18.13
C LYS A 46 5.44 -5.56 19.26
N ASN A 47 4.64 -6.62 19.26
CA ASN A 47 3.79 -6.92 20.39
C ASN A 47 4.64 -7.15 21.64
N GLY A 48 4.33 -6.43 22.72
CA GLY A 48 5.06 -6.46 23.98
C GLY A 48 6.22 -5.46 24.11
N ASP A 49 6.50 -4.66 23.09
CA ASP A 49 7.52 -3.60 23.21
C ASP A 49 7.02 -2.45 24.09
N LYS A 50 7.90 -1.92 24.93
CA LYS A 50 7.61 -0.73 25.74
C LYS A 50 7.73 0.53 24.88
N VAL A 51 6.68 1.34 24.89
CA VAL A 51 6.61 2.62 24.17
C VAL A 51 6.57 3.79 25.16
N LYS A 52 7.26 4.86 24.82
CA LYS A 52 7.24 6.10 25.61
C LYS A 52 6.16 7.03 25.07
N ALA A 53 5.66 7.93 25.92
CA ALA A 53 4.79 9.00 25.48
C ALA A 53 5.42 9.83 24.34
N ASN A 54 4.59 10.30 23.43
CA ASN A 54 4.99 11.07 22.24
C ASN A 54 5.88 10.30 21.24
N THR A 55 5.91 8.97 21.30
CA THR A 55 6.61 8.15 20.31
C THR A 55 5.65 7.78 19.18
N LYS A 56 6.11 7.91 17.93
CA LYS A 56 5.35 7.51 16.74
C LYS A 56 5.24 5.98 16.71
N ILE A 57 4.02 5.46 16.86
CA ILE A 57 3.77 4.01 16.92
C ILE A 57 3.37 3.42 15.58
N CYS A 58 2.68 4.18 14.75
CA CYS A 58 2.30 3.77 13.41
C CYS A 58 2.24 4.97 12.44
N GLU A 59 2.27 4.67 11.17
CA GLU A 59 2.19 5.64 10.09
C GLU A 59 1.37 5.07 8.93
N TRP A 60 0.52 5.86 8.33
CA TRP A 60 -0.23 5.49 7.13
C TRP A 60 -0.29 6.67 6.16
N ASP A 61 -0.52 6.34 4.89
CA ASP A 61 -0.76 7.33 3.85
C ASP A 61 -2.28 7.51 3.67
N PRO A 62 -2.84 8.70 3.92
CA PRO A 62 -4.27 8.94 3.75
C PRO A 62 -4.71 9.06 2.28
N TYR A 63 -3.77 9.27 1.34
CA TYR A 63 -4.07 9.54 -0.08
C TYR A 63 -4.03 8.30 -0.95
N THR A 64 -3.37 7.25 -0.54
CA THR A 64 -3.25 6.00 -1.29
C THR A 64 -3.59 4.79 -0.45
N THR A 65 -4.08 3.74 -1.12
CA THR A 65 -4.27 2.42 -0.49
C THR A 65 -3.20 1.49 -1.03
N PRO A 66 -2.28 0.99 -0.20
CA PRO A 66 -1.26 0.06 -0.65
C PRO A 66 -1.89 -1.31 -0.96
N VAL A 67 -1.40 -1.95 -2.01
CA VAL A 67 -1.65 -3.36 -2.31
C VAL A 67 -0.47 -4.15 -1.78
N ILE A 68 -0.72 -5.03 -0.84
CA ILE A 68 0.31 -5.78 -0.12
C ILE A 68 0.32 -7.23 -0.62
N ALA A 69 1.52 -7.77 -0.83
CA ALA A 69 1.71 -9.18 -1.17
C ALA A 69 1.33 -10.07 0.03
N GLU A 70 0.39 -10.98 -0.17
CA GLU A 70 0.00 -11.96 0.86
C GLU A 70 0.97 -13.14 0.94
N LYS A 71 1.66 -13.43 -0.15
CA LYS A 71 2.63 -14.52 -0.30
C LYS A 71 3.92 -14.03 -0.93
N SER A 72 5.00 -14.73 -0.65
CA SER A 72 6.28 -14.50 -1.31
C SER A 72 6.29 -15.15 -2.70
N GLY A 73 6.87 -14.46 -3.67
CA GLY A 73 6.96 -14.95 -5.05
C GLY A 73 7.66 -13.96 -5.97
N THR A 74 7.61 -14.21 -7.25
CA THR A 74 8.12 -13.30 -8.27
C THR A 74 6.97 -12.53 -8.90
N ALA A 75 7.06 -11.20 -8.88
CA ALA A 75 6.06 -10.34 -9.52
C ALA A 75 6.15 -10.49 -11.05
N SER A 76 5.02 -10.68 -11.69
CA SER A 76 4.91 -10.73 -13.15
C SER A 76 3.83 -9.77 -13.60
N TYR A 77 4.18 -8.92 -14.54
CA TYR A 77 3.28 -7.97 -15.17
C TYR A 77 2.37 -8.69 -16.18
N VAL A 78 1.09 -8.43 -16.11
CA VAL A 78 0.11 -8.92 -17.09
C VAL A 78 -0.72 -7.75 -17.58
N ASP A 79 -0.78 -7.58 -18.89
CA ASP A 79 -1.45 -6.46 -19.57
C ASP A 79 -0.92 -5.06 -19.14
N LEU A 80 0.32 -5.02 -18.62
CA LEU A 80 1.05 -3.82 -18.26
C LEU A 80 2.07 -3.54 -19.36
N ILE A 81 1.69 -2.74 -20.35
CA ILE A 81 2.46 -2.45 -21.56
C ILE A 81 2.92 -0.99 -21.51
N ASP A 82 4.24 -0.78 -21.64
CA ASP A 82 4.84 0.56 -21.65
C ASP A 82 4.26 1.40 -22.79
N GLY A 83 3.82 2.62 -22.48
CA GLY A 83 3.20 3.55 -23.43
C GLY A 83 1.71 3.31 -23.73
N ILE A 84 1.12 2.20 -23.26
CA ILE A 84 -0.30 1.88 -23.45
C ILE A 84 -1.05 1.88 -22.12
N SER A 85 -0.64 1.01 -21.19
CA SER A 85 -1.28 0.88 -19.88
C SER A 85 -0.40 1.34 -18.72
N ILE A 86 0.91 1.52 -18.94
CA ILE A 86 1.83 2.12 -17.98
C ILE A 86 2.67 3.22 -18.61
N GLN A 87 2.99 4.22 -17.82
CA GLN A 87 3.88 5.31 -18.15
C GLN A 87 4.91 5.49 -17.04
N GLU A 88 6.17 5.71 -17.44
CA GLU A 88 7.20 6.10 -16.49
C GLU A 88 7.21 7.62 -16.35
N THR A 89 7.10 8.08 -15.13
CA THR A 89 7.17 9.50 -14.77
C THR A 89 8.33 9.69 -13.81
N THR A 90 9.22 10.61 -14.15
CA THR A 90 10.32 11.00 -13.28
C THR A 90 9.90 12.25 -12.52
N ASP A 91 10.02 12.21 -11.22
CA ASP A 91 9.83 13.38 -10.36
C ASP A 91 11.06 14.27 -10.47
N ASP A 92 10.91 15.46 -11.04
CA ASP A 92 12.00 16.41 -11.26
C ASP A 92 12.64 16.91 -9.94
N ALA A 93 11.89 16.89 -8.84
CA ALA A 93 12.38 17.34 -7.55
C ALA A 93 13.24 16.30 -6.83
N THR A 94 12.92 15.02 -6.98
CA THR A 94 13.61 13.92 -6.30
C THR A 94 14.48 13.07 -7.22
N GLY A 95 14.30 13.19 -8.54
CA GLY A 95 14.99 12.38 -9.55
C GLY A 95 14.54 10.89 -9.53
N ILE A 96 13.47 10.55 -8.82
CA ILE A 96 12.97 9.19 -8.71
C ILE A 96 12.00 8.91 -9.84
N SER A 97 12.30 7.88 -10.64
CA SER A 97 11.37 7.36 -11.64
C SER A 97 10.35 6.44 -11.00
N SER A 98 9.08 6.70 -11.25
CA SER A 98 7.97 5.83 -10.87
C SER A 98 7.15 5.42 -12.09
N LYS A 99 6.68 4.18 -12.12
CA LYS A 99 5.76 3.72 -13.14
C LYS A 99 4.34 3.82 -12.62
N SER A 100 3.48 4.49 -13.38
CA SER A 100 2.05 4.62 -13.07
C SER A 100 1.20 3.99 -14.17
N VAL A 101 0.04 3.49 -13.76
CA VAL A 101 -0.96 2.95 -14.69
C VAL A 101 -1.74 4.09 -15.27
N VAL A 102 -1.76 4.18 -16.60
CA VAL A 102 -2.55 5.19 -17.33
C VAL A 102 -3.92 4.63 -17.70
N ASP A 103 -4.86 5.52 -18.04
CA ASP A 103 -6.18 5.08 -18.50
C ASP A 103 -6.12 4.49 -19.91
N TRP A 104 -5.99 3.17 -19.96
CA TRP A 104 -5.93 2.40 -21.22
C TRP A 104 -7.29 2.27 -21.90
N ARG A 105 -8.39 2.53 -21.19
CA ARG A 105 -9.77 2.37 -21.69
C ARG A 105 -10.13 3.43 -22.72
N SER A 106 -9.47 4.58 -22.67
CA SER A 106 -9.65 5.67 -23.63
C SER A 106 -9.10 5.35 -25.02
N GLN A 107 -8.25 4.33 -25.13
CA GLN A 107 -7.66 3.90 -26.40
C GLN A 107 -8.47 2.74 -26.99
N SER A 108 -9.00 2.92 -28.18
CA SER A 108 -9.93 1.97 -28.84
C SER A 108 -9.38 0.55 -29.06
N LYS A 109 -8.05 0.38 -29.09
CA LYS A 109 -7.39 -0.93 -29.30
C LYS A 109 -7.01 -1.66 -28.01
N SER A 110 -7.14 -1.02 -26.84
CA SER A 110 -6.67 -1.53 -25.55
C SER A 110 -7.75 -1.63 -24.49
N SER A 111 -9.02 -1.46 -24.88
CA SER A 111 -10.17 -1.52 -23.96
C SER A 111 -10.32 -2.83 -23.20
N ASP A 112 -9.86 -3.94 -23.80
CA ASP A 112 -9.97 -5.29 -23.20
C ASP A 112 -8.83 -5.67 -22.26
N LEU A 113 -7.82 -4.81 -22.13
CA LEU A 113 -6.71 -5.04 -21.21
C LEU A 113 -7.21 -5.02 -19.75
N LYS A 114 -6.66 -5.91 -18.97
CA LYS A 114 -6.88 -6.00 -17.52
C LYS A 114 -5.55 -5.90 -16.78
N PRO A 115 -4.97 -4.70 -16.66
CA PRO A 115 -3.68 -4.49 -16.00
C PRO A 115 -3.67 -5.09 -14.62
N ARG A 116 -2.74 -5.98 -14.37
CA ARG A 116 -2.59 -6.66 -13.09
C ARG A 116 -1.17 -7.12 -12.85
N ILE A 117 -0.81 -7.29 -11.59
CA ILE A 117 0.41 -7.96 -11.16
C ILE A 117 0.02 -9.34 -10.65
N THR A 118 0.71 -10.37 -11.09
CA THR A 118 0.56 -11.74 -10.59
C THR A 118 1.83 -12.16 -9.86
N LEU A 119 1.68 -12.90 -8.78
CA LEU A 119 2.83 -13.54 -8.12
C LEU A 119 2.98 -14.97 -8.64
N ARG A 120 4.19 -15.30 -9.06
CA ARG A 120 4.56 -16.62 -9.57
C ARG A 120 5.59 -17.29 -8.67
N ASP A 121 5.52 -18.61 -8.62
CA ASP A 121 6.53 -19.43 -7.96
C ASP A 121 7.80 -19.58 -8.85
N GLU A 122 8.81 -20.28 -8.35
CA GLU A 122 10.05 -20.53 -9.09
C GLU A 122 9.83 -21.40 -10.34
N LYS A 123 8.68 -22.09 -10.43
CA LYS A 123 8.29 -22.91 -11.59
C LYS A 123 7.46 -22.12 -12.62
N GLY A 124 7.16 -20.85 -12.34
CA GLY A 124 6.37 -20.00 -13.20
C GLY A 124 4.84 -20.10 -13.04
N ASN A 125 4.36 -20.93 -12.11
CA ASN A 125 2.93 -21.04 -11.83
C ASN A 125 2.44 -19.89 -10.97
N VAL A 126 1.19 -19.49 -11.15
CA VAL A 126 0.57 -18.45 -10.31
C VAL A 126 0.35 -19.00 -8.90
N ILE A 127 0.85 -18.27 -7.91
CA ILE A 127 0.71 -18.64 -6.49
C ILE A 127 -0.74 -18.43 -6.05
N LYS A 128 -1.25 -19.32 -5.21
CA LYS A 128 -2.56 -19.16 -4.58
C LYS A 128 -2.44 -18.39 -3.28
N LYS A 129 -3.38 -17.49 -3.05
CA LYS A 129 -3.55 -16.75 -1.79
C LYS A 129 -4.04 -17.68 -0.68
N ALA A 130 -4.26 -17.13 0.50
CA ALA A 130 -4.80 -17.86 1.65
C ALA A 130 -6.27 -18.32 1.44
N ASP A 131 -7.01 -17.63 0.60
CA ASP A 131 -8.40 -17.91 0.22
C ASP A 131 -8.53 -18.84 -1.01
N ASP A 132 -7.47 -19.54 -1.39
CA ASP A 132 -7.34 -20.44 -2.55
C ASP A 132 -7.49 -19.74 -3.92
N ASN A 133 -7.69 -18.45 -3.95
CA ASN A 133 -7.70 -17.65 -5.17
C ASN A 133 -6.27 -17.41 -5.66
N GLU A 134 -6.10 -17.22 -6.96
CA GLU A 134 -4.81 -16.87 -7.54
C GLU A 134 -4.33 -15.48 -7.05
N ALA A 135 -3.03 -15.35 -6.79
CA ALA A 135 -2.41 -14.09 -6.38
C ALA A 135 -2.33 -13.11 -7.56
N ARG A 136 -3.49 -12.63 -7.99
CA ARG A 136 -3.69 -11.62 -9.02
C ARG A 136 -4.14 -10.32 -8.37
N TYR A 137 -3.42 -9.25 -8.63
CA TYR A 137 -3.68 -7.92 -8.08
C TYR A 137 -4.02 -6.98 -9.23
N TYR A 138 -5.32 -6.70 -9.41
CA TYR A 138 -5.80 -5.80 -10.44
C TYR A 138 -5.47 -4.36 -10.10
N LEU A 139 -5.11 -3.59 -11.11
CA LEU A 139 -4.73 -2.19 -10.99
C LEU A 139 -5.78 -1.31 -11.66
N VAL A 140 -5.92 -0.12 -11.13
CA VAL A 140 -6.79 0.93 -11.68
C VAL A 140 -5.92 2.06 -12.27
N PRO A 141 -6.48 2.92 -13.12
CA PRO A 141 -5.76 4.13 -13.55
C PRO A 141 -5.21 4.92 -12.36
N ASP A 142 -4.08 5.57 -12.56
CA ASP A 142 -3.33 6.33 -11.55
C ASP A 142 -2.70 5.48 -10.42
N SER A 143 -2.75 4.15 -10.53
CA SER A 143 -2.00 3.27 -9.62
C SER A 143 -0.50 3.42 -9.84
N ILE A 144 0.25 3.53 -8.75
CA ILE A 144 1.72 3.63 -8.77
C ILE A 144 2.29 2.24 -8.53
N LEU A 145 3.16 1.77 -9.42
CA LEU A 145 3.82 0.48 -9.28
C LEU A 145 5.02 0.60 -8.33
N SER A 146 5.10 -0.28 -7.33
CA SER A 146 6.19 -0.31 -6.35
C SER A 146 7.21 -1.41 -6.63
N VAL A 147 6.89 -2.37 -7.49
CA VAL A 147 7.75 -3.49 -7.87
C VAL A 147 7.96 -3.51 -9.38
N LYS A 148 9.08 -4.08 -9.82
CA LYS A 148 9.39 -4.28 -11.24
C LYS A 148 8.95 -5.66 -11.70
N ASP A 149 8.78 -5.83 -13.01
CA ASP A 149 8.54 -7.14 -13.61
C ASP A 149 9.74 -8.07 -13.34
N GLY A 150 9.45 -9.30 -12.88
CA GLY A 150 10.47 -10.27 -12.49
C GLY A 150 11.10 -10.04 -11.11
N GLN A 151 10.68 -9.03 -10.35
CA GLN A 151 11.21 -8.78 -9.01
C GLN A 151 10.70 -9.79 -8.00
N LYS A 152 11.58 -10.31 -7.15
CA LYS A 152 11.20 -11.12 -5.99
C LYS A 152 10.52 -10.25 -4.94
N VAL A 153 9.39 -10.70 -4.46
CA VAL A 153 8.52 -10.02 -3.47
C VAL A 153 8.31 -10.95 -2.29
N SER A 154 8.43 -10.43 -1.09
CA SER A 154 8.13 -11.16 0.15
C SER A 154 6.70 -10.87 0.61
N ALA A 155 6.14 -11.79 1.39
CA ALA A 155 4.85 -11.53 2.03
C ALA A 155 4.95 -10.29 2.94
N GLY A 156 4.02 -9.35 2.77
CA GLY A 156 4.02 -8.06 3.46
C GLY A 156 4.64 -6.89 2.67
N ASP A 157 5.26 -7.14 1.50
CA ASP A 157 5.77 -6.06 0.66
C ASP A 157 4.64 -5.34 -0.10
N VAL A 158 4.81 -4.04 -0.31
CA VAL A 158 3.90 -3.25 -1.14
C VAL A 158 4.21 -3.51 -2.61
N ILE A 159 3.20 -3.99 -3.34
CA ILE A 159 3.28 -4.26 -4.78
C ILE A 159 2.93 -3.01 -5.58
N ALA A 160 1.87 -2.33 -5.19
CA ALA A 160 1.38 -1.12 -5.84
C ALA A 160 0.64 -0.23 -4.83
N ARG A 161 0.39 1.02 -5.20
CA ARG A 161 -0.42 1.97 -4.45
C ARG A 161 -1.58 2.43 -5.32
N LEU A 162 -2.79 2.24 -4.83
CA LEU A 162 -4.01 2.68 -5.50
C LEU A 162 -4.42 4.06 -5.01
N PRO A 163 -4.86 4.97 -5.88
CA PRO A 163 -5.38 6.26 -5.45
C PRO A 163 -6.68 6.10 -4.64
N LYS A 164 -6.85 6.94 -3.64
CA LYS A 164 -8.13 7.05 -2.90
C LYS A 164 -9.00 8.12 -3.53
N GLU A 165 -10.14 7.76 -4.08
CA GLU A 165 -11.09 8.69 -4.68
C GLU A 165 -11.87 9.54 -3.67
N THR A 166 -12.00 9.06 -2.43
CA THR A 166 -12.88 9.65 -1.41
C THR A 166 -12.41 10.99 -0.84
N THR A 167 -11.13 11.36 -0.98
CA THR A 167 -10.57 12.59 -0.41
C THR A 167 -11.09 13.86 -1.11
N LYS A 168 -11.35 13.80 -2.39
CA LYS A 168 -11.89 14.94 -3.17
C LYS A 168 -13.35 15.26 -2.81
N THR A 169 -14.15 14.25 -2.54
CA THR A 169 -15.56 14.39 -2.18
C THR A 169 -15.74 14.99 -0.78
N CYS A 170 -14.89 14.64 0.18
CA CYS A 170 -14.93 15.21 1.53
C CYS A 170 -14.55 16.69 1.58
N LEU A 171 -13.60 17.12 0.74
CA LEU A 171 -13.19 18.51 0.66
C LEU A 171 -14.26 19.42 0.04
N LEU A 172 -14.98 18.93 -0.98
CA LEU A 172 -16.11 19.65 -1.59
C LEU A 172 -17.29 19.79 -0.63
N TYR A 173 -17.56 18.76 0.17
CA TYR A 173 -18.66 18.78 1.15
C TYR A 173 -18.39 19.75 2.31
N THR A 174 -17.14 19.89 2.75
CA THR A 174 -16.77 20.83 3.82
C THR A 174 -16.82 22.29 3.38
N SER A 175 -16.55 22.61 2.13
CA SER A 175 -16.67 23.98 1.61
C SER A 175 -18.12 24.41 1.41
N ASP A 176 -19.02 23.52 0.99
CA ASP A 176 -20.46 23.80 0.87
C ASP A 176 -21.11 24.04 2.24
N ALA A 177 -20.72 23.31 3.27
CA ALA A 177 -21.21 23.50 4.64
C ALA A 177 -20.73 24.83 5.27
N ALA A 178 -19.60 25.36 4.84
CA ALA A 178 -19.09 26.64 5.32
C ALA A 178 -19.79 27.84 4.65
N ASP A 179 -20.30 27.71 3.46
CA ASP A 179 -21.05 28.77 2.76
C ASP A 179 -22.49 28.92 3.28
N ASP A 180 -23.12 27.85 3.72
CA ASP A 180 -24.47 27.86 4.31
C ASP A 180 -24.57 28.59 5.67
N LEU A 181 -23.45 28.81 6.34
CA LEU A 181 -23.39 29.51 7.62
C LEU A 181 -23.19 31.06 7.49
N ARG A 182 -23.17 31.59 6.27
CA ARG A 182 -23.00 33.01 5.97
C ARG A 182 -24.24 33.70 5.37
N GLY A 183 -25.40 33.05 5.48
CA GLY A 183 -26.68 33.62 5.12
C GLY A 183 -27.32 34.38 6.27
#